data_687b74584ee8308702c11d72070b3014
#
_entry.id   687b74584ee8308702c11d72070b3014
#
_cell.length_a   1.000
_cell.length_b   1.000
_cell.length_c   1.000
_cell.angle_alpha   90.00
_cell.angle_beta   90.00
_cell.angle_gamma   90.00
#
_symmetry.space_group_name_H-M   'P 1'
#
loop_
_entity.id
_entity.type
_entity.pdbx_description
1 polymer ?
#
loop_
_entity_poly.entity_id
_entity_poly.type
_entity_poly.pdbx_seq_one_letter_code
_entity_poly.pdbx_strand_id
1 'polypeptide(L)'
;MEALFSRFQRLLSETNTDFLRYLHDKIIWTDRMIAIVGARGVGKTTMMLQRIKLHHNISDTLYVTADDMYFADHKLLDLAEQFVKMGGKYLFIDEIHRYANWSKELKLIYDYLPHLQVVFTGSSMLDIYRGTDDLSRRVQPYALHGMSFREYLNLRYHLQLQPLSLDDVLHHNVAFDGVDYPLAAFKDYLNNGYYPFSREVGLYHERLRQIVQLILDVDIPQFANMNAATSQKLKQLLAIIAKSVPFKPNYSKIASIMGVSRDVLPDYILYMERAGLVNRLFTATTGIRELGKVAKIYLNNTNLAYALGGANTDIGNIRETFFFNQLSVKADVRESPVSDFLVDGFTFEIGGRKKGAKQIADTGNAYIVKDDIEFGFANTIPLHHFGMLY
;
A
#
# COMPACT_ATOMS: atom_id res chain seq x y z
N MET A 1 -3.01 26.51 19.78
CA MET A 1 -4.10 26.53 18.77
C MET A 1 -3.77 27.44 17.57
N GLU A 2 -3.51 28.73 17.74
CA GLU A 2 -3.26 29.68 16.62
C GLU A 2 -2.14 29.22 15.67
N ALA A 3 -1.00 28.77 16.22
CA ALA A 3 0.11 28.23 15.43
C ALA A 3 -0.27 26.99 14.61
N LEU A 4 -1.15 26.12 15.13
CA LEU A 4 -1.63 24.93 14.40
C LEU A 4 -2.51 25.34 13.22
N PHE A 5 -3.43 26.30 13.43
CA PHE A 5 -4.25 26.85 12.34
C PHE A 5 -3.41 27.51 11.25
N SER A 6 -2.40 28.30 11.61
CA SER A 6 -1.51 28.95 10.65
C SER A 6 -0.75 27.93 9.77
N ARG A 7 -0.20 26.88 10.39
CA ARG A 7 0.47 25.79 9.66
C ARG A 7 -0.50 25.04 8.76
N PHE A 8 -1.69 24.72 9.26
CA PHE A 8 -2.74 24.07 8.49
C PHE A 8 -3.14 24.88 7.25
N GLN A 9 -3.42 26.17 7.39
CA GLN A 9 -3.79 27.05 6.28
C GLN A 9 -2.70 27.09 5.20
N ARG A 10 -1.43 27.16 5.60
CA ARG A 10 -0.32 27.12 4.66
C ARG A 10 -0.28 25.81 3.87
N LEU A 11 -0.33 24.66 4.54
CA LEU A 11 -0.35 23.34 3.88
C LEU A 11 -1.53 23.22 2.92
N LEU A 12 -2.70 23.68 3.34
CA LEU A 12 -3.91 23.62 2.52
C LEU A 12 -3.79 24.51 1.26
N SER A 13 -3.18 25.69 1.36
CA SER A 13 -2.96 26.58 0.20
C SER A 13 -2.06 25.93 -0.86
N GLU A 14 -1.03 25.20 -0.44
CA GLU A 14 -0.06 24.54 -1.29
C GLU A 14 -0.57 23.19 -1.86
N THR A 15 -1.69 22.66 -1.36
CA THR A 15 -2.24 21.37 -1.78
C THR A 15 -2.84 21.44 -3.18
N ASN A 16 -2.34 20.61 -4.11
CA ASN A 16 -2.89 20.43 -5.45
C ASN A 16 -4.04 19.42 -5.44
N THR A 17 -5.10 19.67 -6.20
CA THR A 17 -6.31 18.83 -6.30
C THR A 17 -6.56 18.30 -7.71
N ASP A 18 -5.63 18.44 -8.65
CA ASP A 18 -5.81 18.02 -10.05
C ASP A 18 -5.86 16.50 -10.21
N PHE A 19 -5.28 15.77 -9.27
CA PHE A 19 -5.29 14.32 -9.26
C PHE A 19 -5.69 13.79 -7.88
N LEU A 20 -6.74 12.99 -7.84
CA LEU A 20 -7.23 12.32 -6.63
C LEU A 20 -6.94 10.81 -6.70
N ARG A 21 -6.58 10.22 -5.56
CA ARG A 21 -6.36 8.78 -5.45
C ARG A 21 -7.67 8.01 -5.47
N TYR A 22 -7.64 6.78 -6.03
CA TYR A 22 -8.82 5.90 -6.17
C TYR A 22 -9.63 5.75 -4.88
N LEU A 23 -8.98 5.81 -3.73
CA LEU A 23 -9.62 5.62 -2.43
C LEU A 23 -10.45 6.84 -2.01
N HIS A 24 -10.16 8.04 -2.53
CA HIS A 24 -10.87 9.26 -2.17
C HIS A 24 -12.40 9.13 -2.30
N ASP A 25 -12.86 8.51 -3.38
CA ASP A 25 -14.29 8.33 -3.67
C ASP A 25 -14.87 7.03 -3.09
N LYS A 26 -14.03 6.17 -2.48
CA LYS A 26 -14.45 4.90 -1.85
C LYS A 26 -14.68 5.02 -0.35
N ILE A 27 -14.13 6.05 0.27
CA ILE A 27 -14.31 6.30 1.71
C ILE A 27 -15.72 6.80 1.98
N ILE A 28 -16.38 6.21 2.96
CA ILE A 28 -17.65 6.71 3.52
C ILE A 28 -17.31 7.85 4.49
N TRP A 29 -17.17 9.05 3.94
CA TRP A 29 -16.73 10.24 4.70
C TRP A 29 -17.72 10.73 5.75
N THR A 30 -18.89 10.12 5.88
CA THR A 30 -19.88 10.42 6.91
C THR A 30 -19.66 9.66 8.21
N ASP A 31 -18.76 8.67 8.22
CA ASP A 31 -18.41 7.95 9.44
C ASP A 31 -17.73 8.88 10.44
N ARG A 32 -18.04 8.69 11.73
CA ARG A 32 -17.53 9.55 12.80
C ARG A 32 -16.03 9.43 13.03
N MET A 33 -15.46 8.25 12.79
CA MET A 33 -14.04 8.02 12.98
C MET A 33 -13.49 7.13 11.87
N ILE A 34 -12.61 7.69 11.07
CA ILE A 34 -12.05 7.10 9.86
C ILE A 34 -10.53 6.98 10.01
N ALA A 35 -10.00 5.78 9.77
CA ALA A 35 -8.56 5.54 9.70
C ALA A 35 -8.12 5.33 8.24
N ILE A 36 -7.18 6.10 7.76
CA ILE A 36 -6.54 5.91 6.45
C ILE A 36 -5.16 5.30 6.68
N VAL A 37 -5.02 4.01 6.38
CA VAL A 37 -3.80 3.25 6.60
C VAL A 37 -3.08 2.97 5.29
N GLY A 38 -1.79 2.79 5.32
CA GLY A 38 -1.00 2.44 4.12
C GLY A 38 0.49 2.67 4.31
N ALA A 39 1.28 2.12 3.40
CA ALA A 39 2.72 2.25 3.43
C ALA A 39 3.18 3.73 3.40
N ARG A 40 4.41 3.96 3.85
CA ARG A 40 5.02 5.30 3.77
C ARG A 40 5.18 5.73 2.32
N GLY A 41 4.81 6.99 2.01
CA GLY A 41 4.97 7.57 0.68
C GLY A 41 3.84 7.32 -0.31
N VAL A 42 2.76 6.60 0.07
CA VAL A 42 1.61 6.34 -0.84
C VAL A 42 0.65 7.51 -1.01
N GLY A 43 0.83 8.63 -0.29
CA GLY A 43 0.05 9.85 -0.46
C GLY A 43 -1.11 10.05 0.52
N LYS A 44 -1.08 9.46 1.72
CA LYS A 44 -2.13 9.60 2.75
C LYS A 44 -2.36 11.05 3.17
N THR A 45 -1.31 11.77 3.55
CA THR A 45 -1.34 13.18 3.92
C THR A 45 -1.97 14.05 2.84
N THR A 46 -1.51 13.87 1.59
CA THR A 46 -2.03 14.61 0.43
C THR A 46 -3.52 14.35 0.24
N MET A 47 -3.97 13.09 0.31
CA MET A 47 -5.38 12.73 0.16
C MET A 47 -6.25 13.36 1.27
N MET A 48 -5.79 13.41 2.52
CA MET A 48 -6.50 14.10 3.59
C MET A 48 -6.63 15.61 3.34
N LEU A 49 -5.53 16.27 2.96
CA LEU A 49 -5.53 17.69 2.66
C LEU A 49 -6.40 18.01 1.44
N GLN A 50 -6.40 17.15 0.41
CA GLN A 50 -7.30 17.26 -0.74
C GLN A 50 -8.76 17.15 -0.31
N ARG A 51 -9.11 16.18 0.55
CA ARG A 51 -10.46 16.06 1.10
C ARG A 51 -10.90 17.32 1.82
N ILE A 52 -10.04 17.89 2.66
CA ILE A 52 -10.33 19.13 3.37
C ILE A 52 -10.56 20.27 2.36
N LYS A 53 -9.64 20.47 1.42
CA LYS A 53 -9.68 21.57 0.44
C LYS A 53 -10.93 21.54 -0.42
N LEU A 54 -11.42 20.35 -0.78
CA LEU A 54 -12.56 20.19 -1.68
C LEU A 54 -13.93 20.20 -0.97
N HIS A 55 -13.99 19.81 0.31
CA HIS A 55 -15.28 19.47 0.93
C HIS A 55 -15.51 20.06 2.33
N HIS A 56 -14.54 20.77 2.91
CA HIS A 56 -14.67 21.27 4.27
C HIS A 56 -14.41 22.79 4.34
N ASN A 57 -15.05 23.46 5.30
CA ASN A 57 -14.76 24.83 5.62
C ASN A 57 -13.62 24.93 6.64
N ILE A 58 -12.69 25.84 6.45
CA ILE A 58 -11.56 26.06 7.36
C ILE A 58 -12.03 26.48 8.75
N SER A 59 -13.19 27.18 8.84
CA SER A 59 -13.73 27.70 10.10
C SER A 59 -14.14 26.62 11.11
N ASP A 60 -14.50 25.42 10.66
CA ASP A 60 -14.94 24.30 11.50
C ASP A 60 -14.09 23.04 11.31
N THR A 61 -12.92 23.19 10.65
CA THR A 61 -11.98 22.10 10.35
C THR A 61 -10.59 22.41 10.89
N LEU A 62 -9.93 21.41 11.48
CA LEU A 62 -8.54 21.49 11.90
C LEU A 62 -7.77 20.27 11.39
N TYR A 63 -6.59 20.51 10.81
CA TYR A 63 -5.59 19.48 10.51
C TYR A 63 -4.38 19.68 11.42
N VAL A 64 -3.91 18.58 12.00
CA VAL A 64 -2.69 18.50 12.80
C VAL A 64 -1.89 17.26 12.42
N THR A 65 -0.57 17.31 12.61
CA THR A 65 0.26 16.11 12.57
C THR A 65 0.68 15.71 13.99
N ALA A 66 0.61 14.43 14.30
CA ALA A 66 0.83 13.93 15.66
C ALA A 66 2.29 14.00 16.12
N ASP A 67 3.22 14.25 15.21
CA ASP A 67 4.64 14.53 15.49
C ASP A 67 4.95 16.03 15.69
N ASP A 68 3.92 16.90 15.68
CA ASP A 68 4.12 18.33 15.97
C ASP A 68 4.60 18.52 17.41
N MET A 69 5.56 19.45 17.61
CA MET A 69 6.10 19.84 18.92
C MET A 69 5.01 20.27 19.92
N TYR A 70 3.85 20.71 19.43
CA TYR A 70 2.69 21.01 20.27
C TYR A 70 2.33 19.84 21.20
N PHE A 71 2.41 18.62 20.72
CA PHE A 71 2.06 17.41 21.47
C PHE A 71 3.15 16.95 22.48
N ALA A 72 4.27 17.64 22.58
CA ALA A 72 5.23 17.40 23.66
C ALA A 72 4.63 17.78 25.04
N ASP A 73 3.83 18.85 25.08
CA ASP A 73 3.28 19.42 26.31
C ASP A 73 1.74 19.38 26.38
N HIS A 74 1.05 19.02 25.31
CA HIS A 74 -0.41 19.06 25.21
C HIS A 74 -0.98 17.68 24.82
N LYS A 75 -2.13 17.34 25.42
CA LYS A 75 -2.85 16.11 25.09
C LYS A 75 -3.73 16.30 23.86
N LEU A 76 -3.91 15.23 23.11
CA LEU A 76 -4.78 15.20 21.94
C LEU A 76 -6.26 15.42 22.34
N LEU A 77 -6.69 14.84 23.48
CA LEU A 77 -8.04 15.04 24.02
C LEU A 77 -8.29 16.51 24.36
N ASP A 78 -7.34 17.18 25.04
CA ASP A 78 -7.48 18.59 25.42
C ASP A 78 -7.58 19.49 24.18
N LEU A 79 -6.81 19.17 23.13
CA LEU A 79 -6.92 19.86 21.84
C LEU A 79 -8.30 19.68 21.23
N ALA A 80 -8.83 18.45 21.20
CA ALA A 80 -10.14 18.16 20.63
C ALA A 80 -11.28 18.87 21.40
N GLU A 81 -11.22 18.88 22.73
CA GLU A 81 -12.21 19.61 23.56
C GLU A 81 -12.18 21.11 23.33
N GLN A 82 -10.98 21.70 23.28
CA GLN A 82 -10.83 23.14 22.96
C GLN A 82 -11.37 23.46 21.57
N PHE A 83 -11.05 22.62 20.58
CA PHE A 83 -11.49 22.79 19.21
C PHE A 83 -13.03 22.75 19.10
N VAL A 84 -13.69 21.79 19.76
CA VAL A 84 -15.16 21.72 19.79
C VAL A 84 -15.76 22.93 20.47
N LYS A 85 -15.19 23.44 21.57
CA LYS A 85 -15.65 24.68 22.24
C LYS A 85 -15.57 25.91 21.35
N MET A 86 -14.68 25.91 20.35
CA MET A 86 -14.53 26.98 19.34
C MET A 86 -15.47 26.78 18.13
N GLY A 87 -16.34 25.74 18.13
CA GLY A 87 -17.26 25.43 17.02
C GLY A 87 -16.69 24.43 16.01
N GLY A 88 -15.55 23.80 16.31
CA GLY A 88 -14.93 22.79 15.45
C GLY A 88 -15.77 21.52 15.30
N LYS A 89 -15.80 20.97 14.08
CA LYS A 89 -16.59 19.78 13.72
C LYS A 89 -15.74 18.66 13.11
N TYR A 90 -14.64 18.99 12.45
CA TYR A 90 -13.83 18.07 11.66
C TYR A 90 -12.37 18.13 12.08
N LEU A 91 -11.86 17.08 12.72
CA LEU A 91 -10.48 16.98 13.15
C LEU A 91 -9.73 15.94 12.31
N PHE A 92 -8.71 16.39 11.59
CA PHE A 92 -7.83 15.55 10.78
C PHE A 92 -6.46 15.44 11.46
N ILE A 93 -6.01 14.18 11.72
CA ILE A 93 -4.79 13.90 12.47
C ILE A 93 -3.87 13.03 11.61
N ASP A 94 -2.74 13.57 11.18
CA ASP A 94 -1.75 12.83 10.41
C ASP A 94 -0.73 12.14 11.31
N GLU A 95 -0.18 10.98 10.86
CA GLU A 95 0.85 10.20 11.54
C GLU A 95 0.51 9.89 13.02
N ILE A 96 -0.76 9.55 13.32
CA ILE A 96 -1.28 9.36 14.70
C ILE A 96 -0.40 8.45 15.58
N HIS A 97 0.27 7.46 14.98
CA HIS A 97 1.15 6.52 15.67
C HIS A 97 2.39 7.18 16.30
N ARG A 98 2.70 8.42 15.96
CA ARG A 98 3.79 9.20 16.59
C ARG A 98 3.39 9.74 17.95
N TYR A 99 2.08 9.78 18.26
CA TYR A 99 1.58 10.23 19.55
C TYR A 99 1.40 9.06 20.52
N ALA A 100 2.02 9.16 21.71
CA ALA A 100 1.87 8.14 22.73
C ALA A 100 0.40 8.06 23.25
N ASN A 101 -0.10 6.86 23.53
CA ASN A 101 -1.47 6.62 24.01
C ASN A 101 -2.60 7.06 23.05
N TRP A 102 -2.30 7.27 21.79
CA TRP A 102 -3.23 7.76 20.77
C TRP A 102 -4.56 6.97 20.74
N SER A 103 -4.54 5.63 20.84
CA SER A 103 -5.74 4.80 20.76
C SER A 103 -6.70 5.05 21.94
N LYS A 104 -6.14 5.23 23.15
CA LYS A 104 -6.94 5.56 24.35
C LYS A 104 -7.59 6.93 24.23
N GLU A 105 -6.84 7.92 23.76
CA GLU A 105 -7.39 9.28 23.62
C GLU A 105 -8.38 9.38 22.47
N LEU A 106 -8.17 8.71 21.34
CA LEU A 106 -9.18 8.62 20.29
C LEU A 106 -10.47 7.97 20.76
N LYS A 107 -10.39 6.94 21.62
CA LYS A 107 -11.57 6.34 22.26
C LYS A 107 -12.31 7.35 23.13
N LEU A 108 -11.60 8.12 23.96
CA LEU A 108 -12.21 9.15 24.81
C LEU A 108 -12.84 10.26 23.94
N ILE A 109 -12.17 10.72 22.89
CA ILE A 109 -12.71 11.67 21.92
C ILE A 109 -14.01 11.13 21.31
N TYR A 110 -14.02 9.88 20.87
CA TYR A 110 -15.21 9.26 20.31
C TYR A 110 -16.36 9.21 21.33
N ASP A 111 -16.08 8.84 22.57
CA ASP A 111 -17.12 8.64 23.60
C ASP A 111 -17.64 9.98 24.17
N TYR A 112 -16.80 11.02 24.31
CA TYR A 112 -17.15 12.29 24.97
C TYR A 112 -17.50 13.43 23.99
N LEU A 113 -17.06 13.37 22.74
CA LEU A 113 -17.29 14.40 21.74
C LEU A 113 -18.14 13.88 20.55
N PRO A 114 -19.43 13.56 20.77
CA PRO A 114 -20.26 12.82 19.80
C PRO A 114 -20.47 13.55 18.47
N HIS A 115 -20.28 14.86 18.43
CA HIS A 115 -20.46 15.68 17.23
C HIS A 115 -19.15 15.95 16.47
N LEU A 116 -18.02 15.52 17.02
CA LEU A 116 -16.72 15.66 16.35
C LEU A 116 -16.49 14.47 15.42
N GLN A 117 -16.28 14.75 14.16
CA GLN A 117 -15.75 13.76 13.21
C GLN A 117 -14.22 13.77 13.26
N VAL A 118 -13.62 12.57 13.30
CA VAL A 118 -12.16 12.42 13.32
C VAL A 118 -11.71 11.57 12.15
N VAL A 119 -10.77 12.08 11.36
CA VAL A 119 -10.07 11.33 10.32
C VAL A 119 -8.59 11.30 10.69
N PHE A 120 -8.00 10.11 10.74
CA PHE A 120 -6.59 10.01 11.08
C PHE A 120 -5.82 9.09 10.15
N THR A 121 -4.51 9.33 10.02
CA THR A 121 -3.62 8.44 9.28
C THR A 121 -2.52 7.85 10.16
N GLY A 122 -1.93 6.78 9.66
CA GLY A 122 -0.64 6.28 10.13
C GLY A 122 0.21 5.81 8.95
N SER A 123 1.51 6.12 8.99
CA SER A 123 2.45 5.67 7.98
C SER A 123 2.75 4.17 8.08
N SER A 124 2.63 3.61 9.27
CA SER A 124 2.80 2.19 9.54
C SER A 124 1.48 1.53 9.88
N MET A 125 1.04 0.60 9.05
CA MET A 125 -0.15 -0.21 9.35
C MET A 125 -0.02 -1.00 10.66
N LEU A 126 1.21 -1.25 11.09
CA LEU A 126 1.50 -1.99 12.33
C LEU A 126 0.90 -1.30 13.55
N ASP A 127 1.15 0.00 13.68
CA ASP A 127 0.71 0.75 14.87
C ASP A 127 -0.80 0.87 14.94
N ILE A 128 -1.46 1.10 13.80
CA ILE A 128 -2.91 1.23 13.74
C ILE A 128 -3.61 -0.09 14.08
N TYR A 129 -3.15 -1.21 13.54
CA TYR A 129 -3.73 -2.51 13.86
C TYR A 129 -3.51 -2.91 15.33
N ARG A 130 -2.40 -2.51 15.94
CA ARG A 130 -2.13 -2.76 17.36
C ARG A 130 -3.02 -1.94 18.27
N GLY A 131 -3.34 -0.70 17.90
CA GLY A 131 -4.21 0.19 18.66
C GLY A 131 -5.71 -0.08 18.49
N THR A 132 -6.12 -0.75 17.41
CA THR A 132 -7.54 -0.95 17.07
C THR A 132 -8.29 -1.90 18.01
N ASP A 133 -7.63 -2.65 18.88
CA ASP A 133 -8.32 -3.49 19.86
C ASP A 133 -9.28 -2.67 20.74
N ASP A 134 -8.88 -1.45 21.13
CA ASP A 134 -9.73 -0.52 21.87
C ASP A 134 -10.72 0.26 20.98
N LEU A 135 -10.49 0.30 19.67
CA LEU A 135 -11.23 1.10 18.68
C LEU A 135 -12.07 0.25 17.72
N SER A 136 -12.05 -1.07 17.82
CA SER A 136 -12.58 -2.02 16.83
C SER A 136 -14.05 -1.79 16.40
N ARG A 137 -14.86 -1.15 17.25
CA ARG A 137 -16.26 -0.82 16.96
C ARG A 137 -16.48 0.66 16.62
N ARG A 138 -15.44 1.46 16.65
CA ARG A 138 -15.49 2.93 16.53
C ARG A 138 -14.85 3.47 15.27
N VAL A 139 -13.91 2.72 14.71
CA VAL A 139 -13.09 3.14 13.57
C VAL A 139 -13.38 2.29 12.35
N GLN A 140 -13.60 2.95 11.22
CA GLN A 140 -13.63 2.30 9.91
C GLN A 140 -12.25 2.48 9.24
N PRO A 141 -11.46 1.41 9.09
CA PRO A 141 -10.16 1.48 8.43
C PRO A 141 -10.30 1.37 6.90
N TYR A 142 -9.54 2.18 6.18
CA TYR A 142 -9.39 2.15 4.74
C TYR A 142 -7.91 2.05 4.35
N ALA A 143 -7.56 1.06 3.54
CA ALA A 143 -6.19 0.85 3.10
C ALA A 143 -5.90 1.61 1.81
N LEU A 144 -4.96 2.56 1.86
CA LEU A 144 -4.43 3.24 0.68
C LEU A 144 -3.17 2.50 0.20
N HIS A 145 -3.29 1.81 -0.93
CA HIS A 145 -2.16 1.17 -1.60
C HIS A 145 -1.36 2.18 -2.45
N GLY A 146 -0.22 1.80 -2.99
CA GLY A 146 0.47 2.60 -3.99
C GLY A 146 -0.38 2.80 -5.25
N MET A 147 0.09 3.57 -6.20
CA MET A 147 -0.66 3.82 -7.43
C MET A 147 -0.78 2.56 -8.28
N SER A 148 -1.94 2.34 -8.86
CA SER A 148 -2.11 1.42 -10.00
C SER A 148 -1.46 2.02 -11.25
N PHE A 149 -1.29 1.20 -12.29
CA PHE A 149 -0.84 1.73 -13.58
C PHE A 149 -1.83 2.76 -14.14
N ARG A 150 -3.14 2.54 -13.97
CA ARG A 150 -4.20 3.52 -14.32
C ARG A 150 -4.00 4.86 -13.60
N GLU A 151 -3.79 4.83 -12.28
CA GLU A 151 -3.56 6.05 -11.51
C GLU A 151 -2.28 6.77 -11.94
N TYR A 152 -1.23 6.01 -12.24
CA TYR A 152 0.00 6.56 -12.80
C TYR A 152 -0.24 7.27 -14.12
N LEU A 153 -1.01 6.66 -15.06
CA LEU A 153 -1.38 7.29 -16.33
C LEU A 153 -2.18 8.57 -16.11
N ASN A 154 -3.19 8.53 -15.23
CA ASN A 154 -3.99 9.71 -14.90
C ASN A 154 -3.13 10.85 -14.33
N LEU A 155 -2.21 10.52 -13.42
CA LEU A 155 -1.29 11.48 -12.82
C LEU A 155 -0.28 12.04 -13.84
N ARG A 156 0.27 11.17 -14.69
CA ARG A 156 1.37 11.50 -15.62
C ARG A 156 0.91 12.28 -16.83
N TYR A 157 -0.25 11.90 -17.38
CA TYR A 157 -0.79 12.45 -18.64
C TYR A 157 -2.04 13.30 -18.44
N HIS A 158 -2.41 13.61 -17.17
CA HIS A 158 -3.61 14.40 -16.83
C HIS A 158 -4.91 13.79 -17.40
N LEU A 159 -5.03 12.47 -17.36
CA LEU A 159 -6.18 11.71 -17.83
C LEU A 159 -7.19 11.46 -16.71
N GLN A 160 -8.35 10.90 -17.08
CA GLN A 160 -9.42 10.49 -16.17
C GLN A 160 -9.89 9.06 -16.49
N LEU A 161 -8.95 8.16 -16.76
CA LEU A 161 -9.25 6.75 -17.01
C LEU A 161 -9.97 6.14 -15.81
N GLN A 162 -11.06 5.43 -16.07
CA GLN A 162 -11.85 4.78 -15.03
C GLN A 162 -11.29 3.41 -14.68
N PRO A 163 -11.47 2.93 -13.43
CA PRO A 163 -11.08 1.58 -13.06
C PRO A 163 -11.95 0.55 -13.78
N LEU A 164 -11.32 -0.53 -14.24
CA LEU A 164 -11.98 -1.65 -14.90
C LEU A 164 -12.25 -2.80 -13.93
N SER A 165 -13.21 -3.65 -14.25
CA SER A 165 -13.40 -4.93 -13.58
C SER A 165 -12.40 -5.99 -14.11
N LEU A 166 -12.23 -7.09 -13.35
CA LEU A 166 -11.46 -8.23 -13.86
C LEU A 166 -12.11 -8.82 -15.13
N ASP A 167 -13.43 -8.84 -15.18
CA ASP A 167 -14.20 -9.30 -16.33
C ASP A 167 -13.91 -8.48 -17.59
N ASP A 168 -13.85 -7.14 -17.49
CA ASP A 168 -13.45 -6.27 -18.59
C ASP A 168 -12.06 -6.62 -19.13
N VAL A 169 -11.12 -6.88 -18.23
CA VAL A 169 -9.73 -7.26 -18.60
C VAL A 169 -9.71 -8.61 -19.32
N LEU A 170 -10.45 -9.60 -18.80
CA LEU A 170 -10.51 -10.94 -19.38
C LEU A 170 -11.22 -10.99 -20.75
N HIS A 171 -12.17 -10.07 -21.01
CA HIS A 171 -12.86 -9.92 -22.28
C HIS A 171 -12.21 -8.89 -23.22
N HIS A 172 -10.99 -8.43 -22.91
CA HIS A 172 -10.25 -7.45 -23.72
C HIS A 172 -10.92 -6.08 -23.87
N ASN A 173 -11.82 -5.70 -22.97
CA ASN A 173 -12.49 -4.41 -22.94
C ASN A 173 -11.59 -3.33 -22.28
N VAL A 174 -10.36 -3.18 -22.74
CA VAL A 174 -9.37 -2.26 -22.18
C VAL A 174 -8.97 -1.25 -23.24
N ALA A 175 -9.14 0.03 -22.94
CA ALA A 175 -8.69 1.13 -23.77
C ALA A 175 -7.71 2.03 -23.00
N PHE A 176 -6.74 2.59 -23.71
CA PHE A 176 -5.74 3.52 -23.16
C PHE A 176 -5.91 4.89 -23.84
N ASP A 177 -7.12 5.44 -23.77
CA ASP A 177 -7.46 6.71 -24.43
C ASP A 177 -6.53 7.83 -23.94
N GLY A 178 -5.88 8.50 -24.89
CA GLY A 178 -4.91 9.57 -24.61
C GLY A 178 -3.49 9.10 -24.26
N VAL A 179 -3.19 7.80 -24.43
CA VAL A 179 -1.83 7.25 -24.23
C VAL A 179 -1.31 6.63 -25.54
N ASP A 180 -0.44 7.34 -26.25
CA ASP A 180 0.09 6.88 -27.53
C ASP A 180 0.96 5.63 -27.46
N TYR A 181 1.69 5.45 -26.36
CA TYR A 181 2.65 4.36 -26.16
C TYR A 181 2.45 3.63 -24.82
N PRO A 182 1.37 2.83 -24.66
CA PRO A 182 1.03 2.18 -23.38
C PRO A 182 2.16 1.28 -22.83
N LEU A 183 2.85 0.54 -23.68
CA LEU A 183 3.95 -0.34 -23.25
C LEU A 183 5.16 0.44 -22.75
N ALA A 184 5.48 1.60 -23.35
CA ALA A 184 6.57 2.46 -22.87
C ALA A 184 6.22 3.08 -21.52
N ALA A 185 4.97 3.58 -21.36
CA ALA A 185 4.45 4.09 -20.11
C ALA A 185 4.41 3.01 -19.03
N PHE A 186 4.08 1.77 -19.39
CA PHE A 186 4.09 0.63 -18.47
C PHE A 186 5.50 0.29 -17.97
N LYS A 187 6.49 0.28 -18.84
CA LYS A 187 7.90 0.07 -18.45
C LYS A 187 8.40 1.16 -17.49
N ASP A 188 8.00 2.39 -17.72
CA ASP A 188 8.31 3.51 -16.81
C ASP A 188 7.60 3.33 -15.45
N TYR A 189 6.32 2.97 -15.46
CA TYR A 189 5.58 2.65 -14.24
C TYR A 189 6.23 1.52 -13.42
N LEU A 190 6.60 0.42 -14.04
CA LEU A 190 7.24 -0.70 -13.35
C LEU A 190 8.51 -0.26 -12.62
N ASN A 191 9.25 0.68 -13.19
CA ASN A 191 10.48 1.20 -12.63
C ASN A 191 10.26 2.25 -11.53
N ASN A 192 9.32 3.19 -11.71
CA ASN A 192 9.20 4.37 -10.85
C ASN A 192 7.78 4.91 -10.65
N GLY A 193 6.73 4.17 -11.03
CA GLY A 193 5.35 4.69 -11.05
C GLY A 193 4.50 4.36 -9.82
N TYR A 194 4.95 3.51 -8.91
CA TYR A 194 4.10 3.04 -7.80
C TYR A 194 3.85 4.09 -6.71
N TYR A 195 4.80 5.00 -6.45
CA TYR A 195 4.67 6.03 -5.44
C TYR A 195 4.46 7.41 -6.07
N PRO A 196 3.48 8.23 -5.58
CA PRO A 196 3.20 9.56 -6.14
C PRO A 196 4.38 10.52 -6.16
N PHE A 197 5.33 10.40 -5.22
CA PHE A 197 6.52 11.24 -5.16
C PHE A 197 7.53 11.00 -6.30
N SER A 198 7.28 10.03 -7.18
CA SER A 198 8.08 9.82 -8.40
C SER A 198 8.08 11.04 -9.35
N ARG A 199 7.11 11.96 -9.19
CA ARG A 199 7.09 13.24 -9.94
C ARG A 199 8.17 14.23 -9.49
N GLU A 200 8.71 14.07 -8.31
CA GLU A 200 9.79 14.93 -7.83
C GLU A 200 11.07 14.61 -8.59
N VAL A 201 11.63 15.61 -9.27
CA VAL A 201 12.85 15.46 -10.09
C VAL A 201 14.02 15.01 -9.22
N GLY A 202 14.75 13.96 -9.62
CA GLY A 202 15.98 13.50 -8.98
C GLY A 202 15.92 12.04 -8.50
N LEU A 203 16.68 11.71 -7.51
CA LEU A 203 17.09 10.41 -7.02
C LEU A 203 15.97 9.51 -6.45
N TYR A 204 14.95 9.17 -7.27
CA TYR A 204 13.76 8.42 -6.85
C TYR A 204 14.12 7.11 -6.11
N HIS A 205 14.96 6.26 -6.70
CA HIS A 205 15.36 4.99 -6.08
C HIS A 205 16.20 5.19 -4.80
N GLU A 206 16.96 6.28 -4.70
CA GLU A 206 17.70 6.60 -3.47
C GLU A 206 16.74 7.01 -2.34
N ARG A 207 15.75 7.86 -2.64
CA ARG A 207 14.67 8.20 -1.70
C ARG A 207 13.91 6.96 -1.25
N LEU A 208 13.60 6.06 -2.19
CA LEU A 208 12.91 4.81 -1.87
C LEU A 208 13.78 3.92 -0.95
N ARG A 209 15.09 3.81 -1.21
CA ARG A 209 16.00 3.12 -0.29
C ARG A 209 16.06 3.77 1.09
N GLN A 210 16.06 5.10 1.19
CA GLN A 210 15.99 5.80 2.48
C GLN A 210 14.68 5.51 3.23
N ILE A 211 13.55 5.47 2.54
CA ILE A 211 12.26 5.08 3.13
C ILE A 211 12.32 3.64 3.66
N VAL A 212 12.87 2.71 2.88
CA VAL A 212 13.05 1.30 3.32
C VAL A 212 13.94 1.23 4.57
N GLN A 213 15.05 1.98 4.60
CA GLN A 213 15.91 2.03 5.78
C GLN A 213 15.18 2.57 7.01
N LEU A 214 14.40 3.65 6.86
CA LEU A 214 13.63 4.22 7.94
C LEU A 214 12.60 3.22 8.50
N ILE A 215 11.90 2.49 7.62
CA ILE A 215 10.96 1.43 8.03
C ILE A 215 11.68 0.35 8.84
N LEU A 216 12.85 -0.10 8.39
CA LEU A 216 13.59 -1.19 9.04
C LEU A 216 14.33 -0.74 10.31
N ASP A 217 14.77 0.52 10.39
CA ASP A 217 15.56 1.03 11.52
C ASP A 217 14.69 1.67 12.60
N VAL A 218 13.50 2.18 12.23
CA VAL A 218 12.66 2.95 13.15
C VAL A 218 11.28 2.35 13.28
N ASP A 219 10.50 2.27 12.17
CA ASP A 219 9.07 1.97 12.25
C ASP A 219 8.81 0.55 12.80
N ILE A 220 9.43 -0.49 12.23
CA ILE A 220 9.26 -1.88 12.69
C ILE A 220 9.83 -2.08 14.11
N PRO A 221 11.07 -1.63 14.46
CA PRO A 221 11.60 -1.77 15.79
C PRO A 221 10.78 -1.09 16.88
N GLN A 222 10.28 0.12 16.64
CA GLN A 222 9.39 0.82 17.59
C GLN A 222 8.12 0.04 17.84
N PHE A 223 7.49 -0.46 16.78
CA PHE A 223 6.27 -1.25 16.89
C PHE A 223 6.46 -2.55 17.67
N ALA A 224 7.52 -3.30 17.37
CA ALA A 224 7.74 -4.64 17.92
C ALA A 224 8.63 -4.64 19.19
N ASN A 225 8.97 -3.46 19.73
CA ASN A 225 9.92 -3.31 20.84
C ASN A 225 11.25 -4.04 20.58
N MET A 226 11.77 -3.89 19.37
CA MET A 226 13.00 -4.54 18.92
C MET A 226 14.22 -3.64 19.18
N ASN A 227 15.37 -4.27 19.41
CA ASN A 227 16.64 -3.58 19.54
C ASN A 227 17.33 -3.37 18.16
N ALA A 228 18.40 -2.59 18.13
CA ALA A 228 19.17 -2.31 16.92
C ALA A 228 19.75 -3.56 16.24
N ALA A 229 20.09 -4.61 17.00
CA ALA A 229 20.59 -5.87 16.44
C ALA A 229 19.50 -6.57 15.60
N THR A 230 18.24 -6.48 16.01
CA THR A 230 17.10 -7.03 15.28
C THR A 230 16.84 -6.26 13.98
N SER A 231 16.98 -4.93 13.98
CA SER A 231 16.92 -4.12 12.75
C SER A 231 17.90 -4.62 11.69
N GLN A 232 19.13 -4.93 12.10
CA GLN A 232 20.14 -5.50 11.18
C GLN A 232 19.72 -6.87 10.62
N LYS A 233 19.02 -7.70 11.42
CA LYS A 233 18.47 -8.98 10.95
C LYS A 233 17.34 -8.79 9.95
N LEU A 234 16.47 -7.80 10.17
CA LEU A 234 15.43 -7.45 9.19
C LEU A 234 16.02 -7.01 7.85
N LYS A 235 17.09 -6.19 7.87
CA LYS A 235 17.81 -5.79 6.64
C LYS A 235 18.41 -7.00 5.91
N GLN A 236 19.02 -7.93 6.63
CA GLN A 236 19.55 -9.17 6.06
C GLN A 236 18.45 -10.01 5.42
N LEU A 237 17.30 -10.16 6.10
CA LEU A 237 16.17 -10.92 5.59
C LEU A 237 15.59 -10.30 4.33
N LEU A 238 15.39 -8.96 4.31
CA LEU A 238 14.91 -8.27 3.12
C LEU A 238 15.88 -8.42 1.94
N ALA A 239 17.20 -8.36 2.18
CA ALA A 239 18.20 -8.56 1.15
C ALA A 239 18.20 -10.00 0.60
N ILE A 240 17.95 -11.01 1.44
CA ILE A 240 17.80 -12.40 1.01
C ILE A 240 16.56 -12.53 0.13
N ILE A 241 15.42 -11.98 0.55
CA ILE A 241 14.17 -12.01 -0.22
C ILE A 241 14.38 -11.32 -1.56
N ALA A 242 14.91 -10.09 -1.58
CA ALA A 242 15.08 -9.28 -2.80
C ALA A 242 15.95 -9.97 -3.88
N LYS A 243 16.93 -10.79 -3.47
CA LYS A 243 17.81 -11.53 -4.40
C LYS A 243 17.16 -12.78 -4.99
N SER A 244 16.06 -13.28 -4.43
CA SER A 244 15.51 -14.61 -4.73
C SER A 244 14.02 -14.59 -5.04
N VAL A 245 13.46 -13.44 -5.41
CA VAL A 245 12.02 -13.30 -5.76
C VAL A 245 11.69 -14.11 -7.02
N PRO A 246 10.57 -14.86 -7.08
CA PRO A 246 9.67 -15.21 -5.99
C PRO A 246 10.35 -16.14 -4.97
N PHE A 247 10.38 -15.68 -3.73
CA PHE A 247 11.14 -16.35 -2.69
C PHE A 247 10.29 -17.47 -2.03
N LYS A 248 10.72 -18.73 -2.21
CA LYS A 248 10.12 -19.88 -1.51
C LYS A 248 10.82 -20.03 -0.14
N PRO A 249 10.13 -19.76 0.98
CA PRO A 249 10.78 -19.69 2.28
C PRO A 249 11.21 -21.07 2.77
N ASN A 250 12.52 -21.27 2.93
CA ASN A 250 13.08 -22.36 3.72
C ASN A 250 13.56 -21.77 5.06
N TYR A 251 12.65 -21.71 6.03
CA TYR A 251 12.92 -21.06 7.32
C TYR A 251 14.15 -21.62 8.05
N SER A 252 14.40 -22.93 7.98
CA SER A 252 15.58 -23.55 8.63
C SER A 252 16.88 -23.06 8.00
N LYS A 253 16.95 -23.01 6.67
CA LYS A 253 18.14 -22.51 5.96
C LYS A 253 18.37 -21.01 6.23
N ILE A 254 17.31 -20.21 6.21
CA ILE A 254 17.39 -18.77 6.48
C ILE A 254 17.86 -18.53 7.93
N ALA A 255 17.27 -19.22 8.89
CA ALA A 255 17.64 -19.13 10.31
C ALA A 255 19.11 -19.42 10.52
N SER A 256 19.64 -20.47 9.89
CA SER A 256 21.06 -20.81 9.92
C SER A 256 21.95 -19.71 9.33
N ILE A 257 21.59 -19.15 8.17
CA ILE A 257 22.37 -18.05 7.53
C ILE A 257 22.36 -16.80 8.38
N MET A 258 21.22 -16.47 9.00
CA MET A 258 21.06 -15.26 9.78
C MET A 258 21.50 -15.39 11.25
N GLY A 259 21.74 -16.59 11.73
CA GLY A 259 22.05 -16.85 13.14
C GLY A 259 20.91 -16.42 14.08
N VAL A 260 19.67 -16.83 13.74
CA VAL A 260 18.45 -16.57 14.52
C VAL A 260 17.65 -17.85 14.73
N SER A 261 16.70 -17.85 15.69
CA SER A 261 15.73 -18.94 15.80
C SER A 261 14.83 -18.98 14.57
N ARG A 262 14.47 -20.20 14.11
CA ARG A 262 13.52 -20.40 13.04
C ARG A 262 12.15 -19.75 13.32
N ASP A 263 11.74 -19.73 14.58
CA ASP A 263 10.39 -19.34 15.00
C ASP A 263 10.16 -17.81 14.94
N VAL A 264 11.22 -17.00 14.87
CA VAL A 264 11.10 -15.54 14.74
C VAL A 264 10.92 -15.07 13.28
N LEU A 265 11.25 -15.91 12.30
CA LEU A 265 11.21 -15.51 10.90
C LEU A 265 9.80 -15.22 10.37
N PRO A 266 8.75 -16.00 10.73
CA PRO A 266 7.38 -15.68 10.35
C PRO A 266 6.96 -14.30 10.84
N ASP A 267 7.33 -13.89 12.06
CA ASP A 267 7.01 -12.58 12.61
C ASP A 267 7.75 -11.46 11.86
N TYR A 268 9.03 -11.65 11.55
CA TYR A 268 9.81 -10.68 10.77
C TYR A 268 9.19 -10.44 9.39
N ILE A 269 8.75 -11.51 8.72
CA ILE A 269 8.08 -11.43 7.42
C ILE A 269 6.72 -10.75 7.56
N LEU A 270 5.94 -11.07 8.60
CA LEU A 270 4.67 -10.42 8.89
C LEU A 270 4.85 -8.91 9.13
N TYR A 271 5.86 -8.50 9.87
CA TYR A 271 6.12 -7.07 10.11
C TYR A 271 6.53 -6.36 8.82
N MET A 272 7.38 -6.97 8.00
CA MET A 272 7.75 -6.42 6.70
C MET A 272 6.55 -6.33 5.74
N GLU A 273 5.64 -7.30 5.75
CA GLU A 273 4.42 -7.28 4.95
C GLU A 273 3.50 -6.13 5.38
N ARG A 274 3.22 -6.03 6.68
CA ARG A 274 2.40 -4.94 7.21
C ARG A 274 3.00 -3.56 6.93
N ALA A 275 4.31 -3.45 6.97
CA ALA A 275 5.04 -2.22 6.61
C ALA A 275 5.08 -1.93 5.10
N GLY A 276 4.56 -2.82 4.25
CA GLY A 276 4.49 -2.65 2.81
C GLY A 276 5.81 -2.90 2.08
N LEU A 277 6.71 -3.73 2.64
CA LEU A 277 7.98 -4.11 2.01
C LEU A 277 7.88 -5.41 1.23
N VAL A 278 7.08 -6.36 1.69
CA VAL A 278 6.88 -7.67 1.04
C VAL A 278 5.39 -8.03 1.00
N ASN A 279 5.04 -9.00 0.17
CA ASN A 279 3.72 -9.65 0.12
C ASN A 279 3.89 -11.16 0.20
N ARG A 280 3.06 -11.83 1.01
CA ARG A 280 3.03 -13.29 1.14
C ARG A 280 1.93 -13.86 0.24
N LEU A 281 2.32 -14.75 -0.67
CA LEU A 281 1.37 -15.55 -1.44
C LEU A 281 1.12 -16.86 -0.68
N PHE A 282 -0.15 -17.18 -0.43
CA PHE A 282 -0.56 -18.39 0.27
C PHE A 282 -1.05 -19.46 -0.70
N THR A 283 -0.88 -20.73 -0.32
CA THR A 283 -1.44 -21.86 -1.07
C THR A 283 -2.96 -21.79 -1.07
N ALA A 284 -3.58 -22.20 -2.16
CA ALA A 284 -5.02 -22.44 -2.21
C ALA A 284 -5.35 -23.67 -1.33
N THR A 285 -6.06 -23.46 -0.21
CA THR A 285 -6.52 -24.53 0.69
C THR A 285 -7.98 -24.32 1.07
N THR A 286 -8.70 -25.39 1.34
CA THR A 286 -10.10 -25.37 1.76
C THR A 286 -10.25 -25.73 3.24
N GLY A 287 -11.22 -25.13 3.94
CA GLY A 287 -11.58 -25.44 5.33
C GLY A 287 -10.73 -24.75 6.39
N ILE A 288 -10.68 -25.30 7.62
CA ILE A 288 -9.99 -24.73 8.82
C ILE A 288 -8.48 -24.46 8.56
N ARG A 289 -7.91 -25.05 7.51
CA ARG A 289 -6.55 -24.77 7.04
C ARG A 289 -6.45 -23.54 6.12
N GLU A 290 -7.49 -22.72 6.03
CA GLU A 290 -7.53 -21.44 5.25
C GLU A 290 -6.45 -20.44 5.64
N LEU A 291 -5.81 -20.58 6.80
CA LEU A 291 -4.57 -19.90 7.17
C LEU A 291 -3.36 -20.40 6.34
N GLY A 292 -3.57 -20.76 5.08
CA GLY A 292 -2.69 -21.39 4.13
C GLY A 292 -1.18 -21.26 4.42
N LYS A 293 -0.42 -22.26 4.07
CA LYS A 293 1.04 -22.19 4.13
C LYS A 293 1.53 -21.08 3.19
N VAL A 294 2.46 -20.24 3.65
CA VAL A 294 3.16 -19.29 2.78
C VAL A 294 3.92 -20.07 1.70
N ALA A 295 3.46 -19.93 0.47
CA ALA A 295 4.02 -20.60 -0.69
C ALA A 295 5.22 -19.85 -1.25
N LYS A 296 5.03 -18.53 -1.48
CA LYS A 296 6.03 -17.64 -2.04
C LYS A 296 5.97 -16.27 -1.32
N ILE A 297 7.07 -15.55 -1.34
CA ILE A 297 7.16 -14.16 -0.86
C ILE A 297 7.71 -13.31 -2.00
N TYR A 298 7.03 -12.21 -2.26
CA TYR A 298 7.39 -11.20 -3.23
C TYR A 298 7.80 -9.90 -2.53
N LEU A 299 8.58 -9.05 -3.18
CA LEU A 299 8.63 -7.65 -2.79
C LEU A 299 7.24 -7.02 -3.00
N ASN A 300 6.88 -6.04 -2.18
CA ASN A 300 5.53 -5.47 -2.24
C ASN A 300 5.18 -4.91 -3.62
N ASN A 301 6.14 -4.28 -4.30
CA ASN A 301 5.93 -3.71 -5.63
C ASN A 301 7.23 -3.72 -6.44
N THR A 302 7.11 -3.46 -7.75
CA THR A 302 8.22 -3.51 -8.70
C THR A 302 9.26 -2.40 -8.47
N ASN A 303 8.84 -1.23 -7.98
CA ASN A 303 9.76 -0.13 -7.70
C ASN A 303 10.73 -0.48 -6.56
N LEU A 304 10.27 -1.24 -5.55
CA LEU A 304 11.16 -1.81 -4.52
C LEU A 304 12.14 -2.82 -5.14
N ALA A 305 11.68 -3.63 -6.09
CA ALA A 305 12.55 -4.59 -6.76
C ALA A 305 13.67 -3.89 -7.53
N TYR A 306 13.37 -2.82 -8.27
CA TYR A 306 14.39 -2.02 -8.95
C TYR A 306 15.29 -1.25 -7.98
N ALA A 307 14.74 -0.69 -6.91
CA ALA A 307 15.52 0.05 -5.91
C ALA A 307 16.51 -0.84 -5.13
N LEU A 308 16.15 -2.09 -4.86
CA LEU A 308 16.96 -3.04 -4.07
C LEU A 308 17.82 -3.96 -4.94
N GLY A 309 17.32 -4.38 -6.12
CA GLY A 309 18.00 -5.30 -7.04
C GLY A 309 18.93 -4.60 -8.03
N GLY A 310 18.68 -3.33 -8.34
CA GLY A 310 19.46 -2.57 -9.33
C GLY A 310 19.50 -3.24 -10.69
N ALA A 311 20.68 -3.29 -11.31
CA ALA A 311 20.91 -3.89 -12.64
C ALA A 311 20.67 -5.41 -12.71
N ASN A 312 20.62 -6.10 -11.58
CA ASN A 312 20.42 -7.55 -11.49
C ASN A 312 18.96 -7.96 -11.29
N THR A 313 18.01 -7.05 -11.49
CA THR A 313 16.59 -7.32 -11.31
C THR A 313 16.09 -8.27 -12.40
N ASP A 314 15.55 -9.42 -11.99
CA ASP A 314 14.98 -10.41 -12.89
C ASP A 314 13.61 -9.97 -13.42
N ILE A 315 13.48 -9.91 -14.75
CA ILE A 315 12.24 -9.44 -15.42
C ILE A 315 11.06 -10.41 -15.18
N GLY A 316 11.32 -11.72 -15.03
CA GLY A 316 10.29 -12.69 -14.67
C GLY A 316 9.65 -12.35 -13.33
N ASN A 317 10.50 -12.02 -12.34
CA ASN A 317 10.07 -11.62 -11.00
C ASN A 317 9.29 -10.30 -11.00
N ILE A 318 9.67 -9.34 -11.85
CA ILE A 318 8.95 -8.07 -12.01
C ILE A 318 7.51 -8.31 -12.48
N ARG A 319 7.32 -9.22 -13.46
CA ARG A 319 6.00 -9.56 -14.00
C ARG A 319 5.08 -10.16 -12.93
N GLU A 320 5.56 -11.18 -12.23
CA GLU A 320 4.79 -11.80 -11.15
C GLU A 320 4.53 -10.84 -9.99
N THR A 321 5.52 -10.03 -9.59
CA THR A 321 5.38 -9.01 -8.55
C THR A 321 4.32 -7.97 -8.93
N PHE A 322 4.34 -7.47 -10.16
CA PHE A 322 3.33 -6.53 -10.65
C PHE A 322 1.93 -7.15 -10.62
N PHE A 323 1.77 -8.32 -11.23
CA PHE A 323 0.49 -9.02 -11.29
C PHE A 323 -0.09 -9.23 -9.89
N PHE A 324 0.71 -9.81 -8.99
CA PHE A 324 0.29 -10.07 -7.61
C PHE A 324 -0.07 -8.78 -6.87
N ASN A 325 0.76 -7.73 -6.95
CA ASN A 325 0.51 -6.46 -6.30
C ASN A 325 -0.81 -5.81 -6.76
N GLN A 326 -1.05 -5.75 -8.06
CA GLN A 326 -2.23 -5.05 -8.59
C GLN A 326 -3.54 -5.81 -8.28
N LEU A 327 -3.55 -7.14 -8.39
CA LEU A 327 -4.74 -7.91 -8.11
C LEU A 327 -5.07 -8.01 -6.62
N SER A 328 -4.06 -8.07 -5.76
CA SER A 328 -4.26 -8.17 -4.29
C SER A 328 -5.01 -6.99 -3.68
N VAL A 329 -5.14 -5.87 -4.40
CA VAL A 329 -5.96 -4.72 -3.99
C VAL A 329 -7.45 -5.01 -4.11
N LYS A 330 -7.85 -5.92 -5.02
CA LYS A 330 -9.23 -6.18 -5.38
C LYS A 330 -9.72 -7.59 -5.10
N ALA A 331 -8.81 -8.57 -5.07
CA ALA A 331 -9.15 -9.98 -5.00
C ALA A 331 -8.21 -10.75 -4.07
N ASP A 332 -8.67 -11.89 -3.58
CA ASP A 332 -7.82 -12.85 -2.86
C ASP A 332 -7.00 -13.66 -3.88
N VAL A 333 -5.71 -13.36 -3.93
CA VAL A 333 -4.76 -14.01 -4.85
C VAL A 333 -4.07 -15.15 -4.12
N ARG A 334 -4.14 -16.36 -4.69
CA ARG A 334 -3.53 -17.58 -4.15
C ARG A 334 -2.53 -18.20 -5.11
N GLU A 335 -1.63 -19.06 -4.60
CA GLU A 335 -0.80 -19.90 -5.46
C GLU A 335 -1.68 -20.91 -6.19
N SER A 336 -1.55 -20.99 -7.52
CA SER A 336 -2.21 -22.03 -8.30
C SER A 336 -1.49 -23.37 -8.12
N PRO A 337 -2.20 -24.50 -8.00
CA PRO A 337 -1.59 -25.83 -7.97
C PRO A 337 -0.94 -26.24 -9.29
N VAL A 338 -1.30 -25.59 -10.40
CA VAL A 338 -0.84 -25.96 -11.76
C VAL A 338 -0.08 -24.83 -12.48
N SER A 339 -0.12 -23.61 -11.93
CA SER A 339 0.46 -22.42 -12.57
C SER A 339 0.97 -21.41 -11.53
N ASP A 340 1.05 -20.12 -11.87
CA ASP A 340 1.56 -19.08 -10.97
C ASP A 340 0.52 -18.63 -9.96
N PHE A 341 -0.70 -18.23 -10.41
CA PHE A 341 -1.72 -17.63 -9.55
C PHE A 341 -3.12 -18.20 -9.80
N LEU A 342 -3.91 -18.21 -8.74
CA LEU A 342 -5.34 -18.49 -8.73
C LEU A 342 -6.09 -17.29 -8.14
N VAL A 343 -7.07 -16.75 -8.87
CA VAL A 343 -7.88 -15.58 -8.47
C VAL A 343 -9.32 -15.83 -8.89
N ASP A 344 -10.27 -15.82 -7.96
CA ASP A 344 -11.70 -15.98 -8.23
C ASP A 344 -12.06 -17.18 -9.12
N GLY A 345 -11.31 -18.28 -8.99
CA GLY A 345 -11.50 -19.50 -9.79
C GLY A 345 -10.82 -19.48 -11.17
N PHE A 346 -10.15 -18.41 -11.52
CA PHE A 346 -9.34 -18.29 -12.75
C PHE A 346 -7.87 -18.59 -12.45
N THR A 347 -7.23 -19.38 -13.32
CA THR A 347 -5.81 -19.69 -13.25
C THR A 347 -5.01 -18.79 -14.19
N PHE A 348 -3.91 -18.23 -13.70
CA PHE A 348 -3.06 -17.31 -14.47
C PHE A 348 -1.63 -17.79 -14.53
N GLU A 349 -1.10 -17.89 -15.75
CA GLU A 349 0.30 -18.20 -16.06
C GLU A 349 1.00 -16.96 -16.59
N ILE A 350 2.00 -16.45 -15.87
CA ILE A 350 2.64 -15.19 -16.18
C ILE A 350 3.92 -15.41 -16.97
N GLY A 351 4.16 -14.60 -18.01
CA GLY A 351 5.40 -14.71 -18.75
C GLY A 351 5.69 -13.58 -19.73
N GLY A 352 6.80 -13.71 -20.42
CA GLY A 352 7.17 -12.80 -21.50
C GLY A 352 6.45 -13.11 -22.81
N ARG A 353 6.72 -12.31 -23.85
CA ARG A 353 6.08 -12.41 -25.17
C ARG A 353 6.02 -13.80 -25.77
N LYS A 354 7.04 -14.66 -25.52
CA LYS A 354 7.15 -16.02 -26.09
C LYS A 354 6.52 -17.10 -25.20
N LYS A 355 5.93 -16.75 -24.06
CA LYS A 355 5.31 -17.72 -23.14
C LYS A 355 4.20 -18.51 -23.84
N GLY A 356 4.22 -19.84 -23.76
CA GLY A 356 3.24 -20.73 -24.36
C GLY A 356 2.22 -21.25 -23.33
N ALA A 357 1.11 -21.82 -23.82
CA ALA A 357 0.00 -22.34 -23.00
C ALA A 357 0.24 -23.76 -22.43
N LYS A 358 1.38 -24.36 -22.66
CA LYS A 358 1.63 -25.80 -22.37
C LYS A 358 1.28 -26.20 -20.93
N GLN A 359 1.54 -25.30 -19.96
CA GLN A 359 1.36 -25.58 -18.53
C GLN A 359 -0.10 -25.59 -18.10
N ILE A 360 -0.94 -24.85 -18.81
CA ILE A 360 -2.38 -24.66 -18.49
C ILE A 360 -3.31 -25.26 -19.56
N ALA A 361 -2.77 -26.04 -20.51
CA ALA A 361 -3.52 -26.54 -21.68
C ALA A 361 -4.78 -27.34 -21.30
N ASP A 362 -4.69 -28.12 -20.21
CA ASP A 362 -5.77 -28.97 -19.70
C ASP A 362 -6.58 -28.33 -18.56
N THR A 363 -6.36 -27.04 -18.29
CA THR A 363 -7.01 -26.32 -17.19
C THR A 363 -8.15 -25.45 -17.74
N GLY A 364 -9.37 -25.69 -17.29
CA GLY A 364 -10.50 -24.80 -17.57
C GLY A 364 -10.28 -23.42 -16.88
N ASN A 365 -10.85 -22.36 -17.45
CA ASN A 365 -10.76 -20.98 -16.94
C ASN A 365 -9.30 -20.51 -16.69
N ALA A 366 -8.40 -20.84 -17.64
CA ALA A 366 -7.01 -20.49 -17.53
C ALA A 366 -6.58 -19.47 -18.59
N TYR A 367 -5.76 -18.50 -18.15
CA TYR A 367 -5.27 -17.39 -18.94
C TYR A 367 -3.75 -17.31 -18.93
N ILE A 368 -3.18 -16.94 -20.08
CA ILE A 368 -1.74 -16.61 -20.20
C ILE A 368 -1.61 -15.09 -20.14
N VAL A 369 -0.89 -14.60 -19.18
CA VAL A 369 -0.61 -13.16 -19.05
C VAL A 369 0.76 -12.89 -19.62
N LYS A 370 0.80 -12.11 -20.71
CA LYS A 370 2.06 -11.81 -21.44
C LYS A 370 2.48 -10.38 -21.30
N ASP A 371 3.75 -10.20 -21.00
CA ASP A 371 4.44 -8.92 -21.11
C ASP A 371 4.94 -8.68 -22.54
N ASP A 372 5.21 -7.41 -22.87
CA ASP A 372 5.67 -6.98 -24.21
C ASP A 372 4.70 -7.30 -25.36
N ILE A 373 3.42 -7.40 -25.09
CA ILE A 373 2.36 -7.42 -26.08
C ILE A 373 1.36 -6.30 -25.80
N GLU A 374 0.91 -5.63 -26.84
CA GLU A 374 -0.04 -4.51 -26.74
C GLU A 374 -1.49 -5.01 -26.74
N PHE A 375 -1.78 -6.03 -27.55
CA PHE A 375 -3.09 -6.60 -27.70
C PHE A 375 -3.12 -8.07 -27.30
N GLY A 376 -4.20 -8.50 -26.67
CA GLY A 376 -4.48 -9.87 -26.34
C GLY A 376 -5.46 -10.53 -27.34
N PHE A 377 -5.57 -11.83 -27.26
CA PHE A 377 -6.53 -12.62 -28.04
C PHE A 377 -6.92 -13.88 -27.27
N ALA A 378 -8.18 -14.24 -27.29
CA ALA A 378 -8.74 -15.39 -26.57
C ALA A 378 -8.29 -15.39 -25.09
N ASN A 379 -7.59 -16.43 -24.62
CA ASN A 379 -7.10 -16.55 -23.27
C ASN A 379 -5.71 -15.91 -23.04
N THR A 380 -5.19 -15.12 -23.97
CA THR A 380 -3.93 -14.41 -23.84
C THR A 380 -4.17 -12.93 -23.54
N ILE A 381 -3.82 -12.49 -22.34
CA ILE A 381 -4.07 -11.14 -21.84
C ILE A 381 -2.75 -10.37 -21.69
N PRO A 382 -2.66 -9.11 -22.15
CA PRO A 382 -1.48 -8.27 -21.87
C PRO A 382 -1.32 -7.97 -20.38
N LEU A 383 -0.09 -8.07 -19.86
CA LEU A 383 0.20 -7.88 -18.44
C LEU A 383 -0.24 -6.50 -17.93
N HIS A 384 0.01 -5.43 -18.71
CA HIS A 384 -0.29 -4.06 -18.29
C HIS A 384 -1.79 -3.78 -18.12
N HIS A 385 -2.70 -4.59 -18.72
CA HIS A 385 -4.16 -4.47 -18.53
C HIS A 385 -4.56 -4.68 -17.06
N PHE A 386 -3.86 -5.53 -16.33
CA PHE A 386 -4.13 -5.76 -14.90
C PHE A 386 -3.82 -4.56 -14.00
N GLY A 387 -3.12 -3.57 -14.50
CA GLY A 387 -2.90 -2.30 -13.81
C GLY A 387 -4.05 -1.30 -13.94
N MET A 388 -5.16 -1.67 -14.59
CA MET A 388 -6.35 -0.83 -14.78
C MET A 388 -7.46 -1.09 -13.74
N LEU A 389 -7.25 -2.01 -12.80
CA LEU A 389 -8.30 -2.53 -11.90
C LEU A 389 -8.68 -1.58 -10.75
N TYR A 390 -7.83 -0.59 -10.38
CA TYR A 390 -8.16 0.36 -9.32
C TYR A 390 -7.58 1.76 -9.54
#